data_384112f8c1b01f1a27fca7cac70c933b
#
_entry.id   384112f8c1b01f1a27fca7cac70c933b
#
_cell.length_a   1.000
_cell.length_b   1.000
_cell.length_c   1.000
_cell.angle_alpha   90.00
_cell.angle_beta   90.00
_cell.angle_gamma   90.00
#
_symmetry.space_group_name_H-M   'P 1'
#
loop_
_entity.id
_entity.type
_entity.pdbx_description
1 polymer ?
#
loop_
_entity_poly.entity_id
_entity_poly.type
_entity_poly.pdbx_seq_one_letter_code
_entity_poly.pdbx_strand_id
1 'polypeptide(L)'
;MRKLSIFIILFFCLLTVGAQQVSLQDVANRTYRAEGIRGIKPMLDGEHYTQMSTDGKKIMQYSFKTGKETGTIFDVNTARDCSIKSFDDYIMSPDEKLILIQTDTKPIYRRSFTANYYIFNVKNNKMEPLSENGPQQVPLFSPDGNQIAFVRDNNIYLVKLLFGNSESQVT
;
A
#
# COMPACT_ATOMS: atom_id res chain seq x y z
N MET A 1 -35.94 -10.84 55.53
CA MET A 1 -35.74 -10.51 54.10
C MET A 1 -34.64 -9.46 53.89
N ARG A 2 -34.60 -8.36 54.64
CA ARG A 2 -33.55 -7.32 54.47
C ARG A 2 -32.10 -7.79 54.67
N LYS A 3 -31.86 -8.75 55.60
CA LYS A 3 -30.53 -9.30 55.88
C LYS A 3 -30.02 -10.19 54.76
N LEU A 4 -30.88 -10.91 54.04
CA LEU A 4 -30.54 -11.78 52.92
C LEU A 4 -30.19 -10.96 51.69
N SER A 5 -30.88 -9.83 51.44
CA SER A 5 -30.56 -8.92 50.32
C SER A 5 -29.20 -8.25 50.49
N ILE A 6 -28.80 -7.91 51.71
CA ILE A 6 -27.47 -7.32 52.00
C ILE A 6 -26.36 -8.34 51.72
N PHE A 7 -26.60 -9.62 52.06
CA PHE A 7 -25.61 -10.70 51.81
C PHE A 7 -25.42 -10.97 50.31
N ILE A 8 -26.46 -10.91 49.50
CA ILE A 8 -26.44 -11.07 48.06
C ILE A 8 -25.67 -9.90 47.40
N ILE A 9 -25.88 -8.68 47.87
CA ILE A 9 -25.17 -7.49 47.36
C ILE A 9 -23.68 -7.56 47.73
N LEU A 10 -23.33 -7.97 48.93
CA LEU A 10 -21.92 -8.17 49.35
C LEU A 10 -21.22 -9.29 48.54
N PHE A 11 -21.93 -10.36 48.18
CA PHE A 11 -21.41 -11.44 47.38
C PHE A 11 -21.15 -11.05 45.93
N PHE A 12 -21.99 -10.16 45.38
CA PHE A 12 -21.83 -9.62 44.03
C PHE A 12 -20.63 -8.64 43.92
N CYS A 13 -20.27 -7.95 44.99
CA CYS A 13 -19.08 -7.07 45.04
C CYS A 13 -17.75 -7.83 45.08
N LEU A 14 -17.77 -9.14 45.36
CA LEU A 14 -16.56 -10.01 45.37
C LEU A 14 -16.21 -10.58 43.98
N LEU A 15 -16.99 -10.27 42.94
CA LEU A 15 -16.56 -10.54 41.58
C LEU A 15 -15.45 -9.52 41.26
N THR A 16 -14.24 -9.86 41.67
CA THR A 16 -13.04 -9.10 41.33
C THR A 16 -12.94 -9.06 39.80
N VAL A 17 -13.14 -7.88 39.23
CA VAL A 17 -12.69 -7.59 37.88
C VAL A 17 -11.17 -7.77 37.93
N GLY A 18 -10.71 -8.90 37.46
CA GLY A 18 -9.27 -9.15 37.29
C GLY A 18 -8.73 -8.15 36.29
N ALA A 19 -8.19 -7.05 36.75
CA ALA A 19 -7.42 -6.17 35.89
C ALA A 19 -6.22 -6.96 35.37
N GLN A 20 -6.16 -7.18 34.09
CA GLN A 20 -5.01 -7.83 33.46
C GLN A 20 -3.78 -6.94 33.65
N GLN A 21 -2.82 -7.40 34.47
CA GLN A 21 -1.55 -6.68 34.62
C GLN A 21 -0.75 -6.79 33.34
N VAL A 22 -0.45 -5.64 32.74
CA VAL A 22 0.48 -5.57 31.61
C VAL A 22 1.90 -5.78 32.13
N SER A 23 2.55 -6.87 31.74
CA SER A 23 3.92 -7.14 32.13
C SER A 23 4.94 -6.41 31.22
N LEU A 24 6.14 -6.19 31.72
CA LEU A 24 7.24 -5.65 30.90
C LEU A 24 7.53 -6.54 29.68
N GLN A 25 7.36 -7.86 29.86
CA GLN A 25 7.53 -8.84 28.79
C GLN A 25 6.48 -8.66 27.70
N ASP A 26 5.21 -8.38 28.04
CA ASP A 26 4.14 -8.15 27.09
C ASP A 26 4.39 -6.89 26.26
N VAL A 27 4.93 -5.83 26.91
CA VAL A 27 5.33 -4.61 26.24
C VAL A 27 6.50 -4.86 25.28
N ALA A 28 7.51 -5.60 25.74
CA ALA A 28 8.68 -5.95 24.92
C ALA A 28 8.30 -6.81 23.69
N ASN A 29 7.41 -7.78 23.91
CA ASN A 29 6.89 -8.66 22.86
C ASN A 29 5.81 -8.01 21.99
N ARG A 30 5.41 -6.78 22.30
CA ARG A 30 4.34 -6.06 21.59
C ARG A 30 3.00 -6.82 21.59
N THR A 31 2.69 -7.58 22.63
CA THR A 31 1.48 -8.42 22.77
C THR A 31 0.18 -7.62 22.56
N TYR A 32 0.18 -6.36 22.99
CA TYR A 32 -0.99 -5.46 22.89
C TYR A 32 -0.90 -4.45 21.73
N ARG A 33 -0.07 -4.73 20.73
CA ARG A 33 0.01 -3.85 19.58
C ARG A 33 -1.28 -3.97 18.77
N ALA A 34 -2.00 -2.87 18.62
CA ALA A 34 -3.15 -2.83 17.71
C ALA A 34 -2.71 -3.16 16.28
N GLU A 35 -3.41 -4.07 15.64
CA GLU A 35 -3.29 -4.29 14.21
C GLU A 35 -3.86 -3.07 13.50
N GLY A 36 -2.97 -2.27 12.92
CA GLY A 36 -3.37 -1.11 12.12
C GLY A 36 -3.57 -1.51 10.67
N ILE A 37 -4.59 -0.97 10.05
CA ILE A 37 -4.77 -1.05 8.60
C ILE A 37 -3.73 -0.11 7.98
N ARG A 38 -2.88 -0.63 7.09
CA ARG A 38 -1.80 0.14 6.45
C ARG A 38 -1.95 0.09 4.94
N GLY A 39 -1.50 1.16 4.28
CA GLY A 39 -1.39 1.18 2.82
C GLY A 39 -2.72 1.18 2.06
N ILE A 40 -3.81 1.65 2.69
CA ILE A 40 -5.08 1.85 2.02
C ILE A 40 -4.94 3.00 1.01
N LYS A 41 -5.32 2.73 -0.25
CA LYS A 41 -5.44 3.74 -1.30
C LYS A 41 -6.88 3.74 -1.80
N PRO A 42 -7.66 4.81 -1.55
CA PRO A 42 -9.05 4.88 -2.00
C PRO A 42 -9.11 4.91 -3.52
N MET A 43 -10.18 4.35 -4.07
CA MET A 43 -10.48 4.38 -5.50
C MET A 43 -11.44 5.53 -5.85
N LEU A 44 -11.45 5.92 -7.11
CA LEU A 44 -12.27 7.03 -7.63
C LEU A 44 -13.78 6.82 -7.45
N ASP A 45 -14.22 5.58 -7.40
CA ASP A 45 -15.64 5.24 -7.22
C ASP A 45 -16.17 5.57 -5.81
N GLY A 46 -15.28 5.85 -4.85
CA GLY A 46 -15.63 6.13 -3.46
C GLY A 46 -16.19 4.95 -2.66
N GLU A 47 -16.34 3.79 -3.29
CA GLU A 47 -16.88 2.57 -2.68
C GLU A 47 -15.81 1.52 -2.38
N HIS A 48 -14.68 1.60 -3.08
CA HIS A 48 -13.59 0.65 -2.95
C HIS A 48 -12.27 1.31 -2.57
N TYR A 49 -11.39 0.50 -2.04
CA TYR A 49 -9.99 0.83 -1.82
C TYR A 49 -9.09 -0.32 -2.26
N THR A 50 -7.85 0.01 -2.53
CA THR A 50 -6.82 -0.98 -2.84
C THR A 50 -5.82 -1.09 -1.70
N GLN A 51 -5.23 -2.27 -1.58
CA GLN A 51 -4.18 -2.57 -0.63
C GLN A 51 -3.21 -3.59 -1.21
N MET A 52 -1.94 -3.43 -0.91
CA MET A 52 -0.92 -4.43 -1.26
C MET A 52 -1.07 -5.66 -0.36
N SER A 53 -0.94 -6.86 -0.94
CA SER A 53 -0.85 -8.10 -0.19
C SER A 53 0.41 -8.15 0.70
N THR A 54 0.36 -8.89 1.79
CA THR A 54 1.46 -8.98 2.76
C THR A 54 2.75 -9.56 2.19
N ASP A 55 2.65 -10.36 1.13
CA ASP A 55 3.79 -10.94 0.41
C ASP A 55 4.34 -10.03 -0.70
N GLY A 56 3.76 -8.84 -0.90
CA GLY A 56 4.18 -7.89 -1.91
C GLY A 56 3.99 -8.35 -3.35
N LYS A 57 3.01 -9.24 -3.61
CA LYS A 57 2.80 -9.81 -4.95
C LYS A 57 1.53 -9.36 -5.64
N LYS A 58 0.55 -8.85 -4.87
CA LYS A 58 -0.76 -8.49 -5.41
C LYS A 58 -1.20 -7.12 -4.93
N ILE A 59 -2.00 -6.46 -5.75
CA ILE A 59 -2.82 -5.32 -5.36
C ILE A 59 -4.26 -5.83 -5.33
N MET A 60 -4.80 -5.88 -4.11
CA MET A 60 -6.14 -6.37 -3.82
C MET A 60 -7.12 -5.21 -3.75
N GLN A 61 -8.33 -5.40 -4.21
CA GLN A 61 -9.43 -4.47 -4.09
C GLN A 61 -10.39 -4.91 -2.99
N TYR A 62 -10.85 -3.96 -2.18
CA TYR A 62 -11.76 -4.18 -1.05
C TYR A 62 -12.90 -3.19 -1.08
N SER A 63 -14.06 -3.58 -0.55
CA SER A 63 -15.19 -2.68 -0.37
C SER A 63 -15.10 -1.95 0.98
N PHE A 64 -15.23 -0.63 1.00
CA PHE A 64 -15.34 0.15 2.24
C PHE A 64 -16.54 -0.26 3.09
N LYS A 65 -17.65 -0.63 2.45
CA LYS A 65 -18.89 -1.02 3.15
C LYS A 65 -18.75 -2.31 3.93
N THR A 66 -18.04 -3.30 3.39
CA THR A 66 -17.99 -4.66 3.95
C THR A 66 -16.64 -5.05 4.51
N GLY A 67 -15.58 -4.32 4.15
CA GLY A 67 -14.20 -4.69 4.44
C GLY A 67 -13.73 -5.97 3.72
N LYS A 68 -14.55 -6.54 2.83
CA LYS A 68 -14.23 -7.77 2.13
C LYS A 68 -13.54 -7.48 0.81
N GLU A 69 -12.68 -8.42 0.43
CA GLU A 69 -12.06 -8.45 -0.89
C GLU A 69 -13.13 -8.57 -1.98
N THR A 70 -12.98 -7.76 -3.03
CA THR A 70 -13.86 -7.74 -4.21
C THR A 70 -13.14 -8.15 -5.48
N GLY A 71 -11.80 -8.09 -5.50
CA GLY A 71 -11.02 -8.48 -6.65
C GLY A 71 -9.52 -8.28 -6.49
N THR A 72 -8.78 -8.69 -7.52
CA THR A 72 -7.33 -8.44 -7.66
C THR A 72 -7.11 -7.55 -8.88
N ILE A 73 -6.41 -6.43 -8.69
CA ILE A 73 -6.11 -5.48 -9.78
C ILE A 73 -4.78 -5.83 -10.44
N PHE A 74 -3.79 -6.25 -9.65
CA PHE A 74 -2.47 -6.65 -10.13
C PHE A 74 -1.99 -7.90 -9.41
N ASP A 75 -1.36 -8.82 -10.15
CA ASP A 75 -0.68 -9.99 -9.61
C ASP A 75 0.58 -10.26 -10.45
N VAL A 76 1.75 -10.29 -9.79
CA VAL A 76 3.04 -10.54 -10.45
C VAL A 76 3.08 -11.85 -11.23
N ASN A 77 2.28 -12.85 -10.82
CA ASN A 77 2.25 -14.16 -11.46
C ASN A 77 1.41 -14.21 -12.75
N THR A 78 0.52 -13.24 -12.95
CA THR A 78 -0.41 -13.23 -14.09
C THR A 78 -0.22 -12.03 -15.02
N ALA A 79 0.48 -11.00 -14.56
CA ALA A 79 0.79 -9.83 -15.38
C ALA A 79 1.74 -10.22 -16.52
N ARG A 80 1.42 -9.77 -17.73
CA ARG A 80 2.25 -10.02 -18.92
C ARG A 80 3.51 -9.15 -18.87
N ASP A 81 4.60 -9.71 -19.36
CA ASP A 81 5.93 -9.07 -19.41
C ASP A 81 6.45 -8.67 -18.02
N CYS A 82 5.96 -9.34 -16.97
CA CYS A 82 6.33 -9.10 -15.58
C CYS A 82 7.67 -9.79 -15.26
N SER A 83 8.69 -9.01 -14.98
CA SER A 83 10.03 -9.49 -14.63
C SER A 83 10.35 -9.49 -13.13
N ILE A 84 9.44 -8.91 -12.30
CA ILE A 84 9.62 -8.79 -10.85
C ILE A 84 9.01 -9.98 -10.10
N LYS A 85 9.53 -10.26 -8.91
CA LYS A 85 9.00 -11.33 -8.03
C LYS A 85 8.09 -10.80 -6.94
N SER A 86 8.27 -9.54 -6.55
CA SER A 86 7.49 -8.81 -5.55
C SER A 86 7.72 -7.31 -5.76
N PHE A 87 6.93 -6.49 -5.12
CA PHE A 87 7.05 -5.03 -5.17
C PHE A 87 6.92 -4.42 -3.75
N ASP A 88 7.40 -3.19 -3.61
CA ASP A 88 7.51 -2.50 -2.33
C ASP A 88 6.35 -1.53 -2.07
N ASP A 89 5.85 -0.89 -3.13
CA ASP A 89 4.70 0.04 -3.11
C ASP A 89 4.16 0.23 -4.54
N TYR A 90 3.07 0.99 -4.67
CA TYR A 90 2.47 1.33 -5.97
C TYR A 90 1.80 2.70 -5.93
N ILE A 91 1.62 3.32 -7.09
CA ILE A 91 0.92 4.60 -7.26
C ILE A 91 -0.06 4.41 -8.42
N MET A 92 -1.34 4.73 -8.20
CA MET A 92 -2.34 4.69 -9.27
C MET A 92 -2.34 6.00 -10.07
N SER A 93 -2.57 5.90 -11.37
CA SER A 93 -2.82 7.09 -12.20
C SER A 93 -4.13 7.78 -11.79
N PRO A 94 -4.30 9.08 -12.09
CA PRO A 94 -5.53 9.80 -11.74
C PRO A 94 -6.81 9.19 -12.29
N ASP A 95 -6.74 8.44 -13.39
CA ASP A 95 -7.88 7.76 -14.02
C ASP A 95 -7.93 6.24 -13.73
N GLU A 96 -7.05 5.74 -12.84
CA GLU A 96 -6.92 4.35 -12.40
C GLU A 96 -6.65 3.32 -13.52
N LYS A 97 -6.25 3.77 -14.71
CA LYS A 97 -5.94 2.88 -15.83
C LYS A 97 -4.52 2.35 -15.81
N LEU A 98 -3.62 3.11 -15.19
CA LEU A 98 -2.21 2.77 -15.05
C LEU A 98 -1.81 2.71 -13.58
N ILE A 99 -0.85 1.87 -13.28
CA ILE A 99 -0.26 1.75 -11.95
C ILE A 99 1.25 1.80 -12.09
N LEU A 100 1.90 2.68 -11.32
CA LEU A 100 3.35 2.63 -11.12
C LEU A 100 3.65 1.64 -10.01
N ILE A 101 4.34 0.57 -10.34
CA ILE A 101 4.81 -0.45 -9.41
C ILE A 101 6.24 -0.12 -9.01
N GLN A 102 6.49 0.02 -7.70
CA GLN A 102 7.79 0.32 -7.12
C GLN A 102 8.48 -0.96 -6.65
N THR A 103 9.76 -1.15 -6.99
CA THR A 103 10.57 -2.30 -6.56
C THR A 103 12.02 -1.90 -6.35
N ASP A 104 12.79 -2.76 -5.70
CA ASP A 104 14.23 -2.55 -5.45
C ASP A 104 14.53 -1.23 -4.73
N THR A 105 13.72 -0.88 -3.76
CA THR A 105 13.84 0.38 -3.01
C THR A 105 15.13 0.42 -2.22
N LYS A 106 15.99 1.41 -2.50
CA LYS A 106 17.25 1.66 -1.80
C LYS A 106 17.19 2.98 -1.06
N PRO A 107 17.16 2.98 0.28
CA PRO A 107 17.11 4.20 1.07
C PRO A 107 18.40 5.02 0.88
N ILE A 108 18.24 6.34 0.75
CA ILE A 108 19.34 7.32 0.76
C ILE A 108 19.39 7.96 2.15
N TYR A 109 18.28 8.53 2.59
CA TYR A 109 18.09 9.13 3.90
C TYR A 109 16.72 8.72 4.47
N ARG A 110 16.33 9.32 5.59
CA ARG A 110 15.08 8.99 6.30
C ARG A 110 13.82 8.97 5.41
N ARG A 111 13.74 9.84 4.41
CA ARG A 111 12.55 10.01 3.53
C ARG A 111 12.88 9.99 2.05
N SER A 112 14.14 9.84 1.67
CA SER A 112 14.57 9.77 0.28
C SER A 112 15.13 8.41 -0.05
N PHE A 113 14.82 7.93 -1.23
CA PHE A 113 15.24 6.64 -1.74
C PHE A 113 15.27 6.67 -3.27
N THR A 114 15.98 5.72 -3.85
CA THR A 114 15.87 5.34 -5.26
C THR A 114 15.12 4.04 -5.36
N ALA A 115 14.40 3.83 -6.44
CA ALA A 115 13.73 2.56 -6.73
C ALA A 115 13.61 2.34 -8.25
N ASN A 116 13.36 1.12 -8.67
CA ASN A 116 12.95 0.82 -10.03
C ASN A 116 11.42 0.93 -10.10
N TYR A 117 10.92 1.54 -11.16
CA TYR A 117 9.49 1.68 -11.38
C TYR A 117 9.07 1.04 -12.69
N TYR A 118 7.91 0.41 -12.65
CA TYR A 118 7.27 -0.20 -13.80
C TYR A 118 5.87 0.38 -13.98
N ILE A 119 5.46 0.53 -15.23
CA ILE A 119 4.11 0.96 -15.59
C ILE A 119 3.30 -0.29 -15.87
N PHE A 120 2.27 -0.52 -15.09
CA PHE A 120 1.30 -1.58 -15.34
C PHE A 120 0.02 -1.01 -15.93
N ASN A 121 -0.40 -1.55 -17.07
CA ASN A 121 -1.66 -1.19 -17.71
C ASN A 121 -2.75 -2.19 -17.29
N VAL A 122 -3.72 -1.71 -16.52
CA VAL A 122 -4.80 -2.52 -15.94
C VAL A 122 -5.63 -3.22 -17.02
N LYS A 123 -5.98 -2.50 -18.11
CA LYS A 123 -6.80 -3.03 -19.19
C LYS A 123 -6.12 -4.16 -19.96
N ASN A 124 -4.84 -3.99 -20.23
CA ASN A 124 -4.08 -4.92 -21.06
C ASN A 124 -3.37 -6.00 -20.23
N ASN A 125 -3.40 -5.88 -18.91
CA ASN A 125 -2.65 -6.73 -17.96
C ASN A 125 -1.16 -6.84 -18.34
N LYS A 126 -0.55 -5.72 -18.77
CA LYS A 126 0.83 -5.67 -19.26
C LYS A 126 1.67 -4.73 -18.43
N MET A 127 2.90 -5.14 -18.15
CA MET A 127 3.89 -4.35 -17.40
C MET A 127 5.09 -3.99 -18.28
N GLU A 128 5.56 -2.75 -18.16
CA GLU A 128 6.74 -2.23 -18.85
C GLU A 128 7.59 -1.40 -17.88
N PRO A 129 8.93 -1.37 -18.01
CA PRO A 129 9.74 -0.47 -17.18
C PRO A 129 9.41 0.99 -17.45
N LEU A 130 9.42 1.84 -16.41
CA LEU A 130 9.27 3.30 -16.57
C LEU A 130 10.49 3.88 -17.30
N SER A 131 11.67 3.38 -16.99
CA SER A 131 12.94 3.74 -17.61
C SER A 131 13.90 2.56 -17.56
N GLU A 132 14.66 2.36 -18.64
CA GLU A 132 15.74 1.37 -18.70
C GLU A 132 17.11 1.94 -18.26
N ASN A 133 17.17 3.24 -17.98
CA ASN A 133 18.41 3.98 -17.72
C ASN A 133 18.77 4.08 -16.23
N GLY A 134 18.31 3.15 -15.40
CA GLY A 134 18.62 3.08 -13.97
C GLY A 134 17.49 3.55 -13.05
N PRO A 135 17.72 3.51 -11.73
CA PRO A 135 16.69 3.77 -10.73
C PRO A 135 16.23 5.23 -10.71
N GLN A 136 14.98 5.44 -10.33
CA GLN A 136 14.34 6.74 -10.32
C GLN A 136 14.01 7.18 -8.89
N GLN A 137 13.75 8.46 -8.72
CA GLN A 137 13.26 9.08 -7.49
C GLN A 137 11.97 9.84 -7.77
N VAL A 138 11.03 9.76 -6.82
CA VAL A 138 9.80 10.58 -6.77
C VAL A 138 9.03 10.64 -8.09
N PRO A 139 8.68 9.52 -8.71
CA PRO A 139 7.87 9.56 -9.92
C PRO A 139 6.46 10.07 -9.62
N LEU A 140 5.94 10.94 -10.47
CA LEU A 140 4.62 11.54 -10.35
C LEU A 140 3.89 11.51 -11.70
N PHE A 141 2.64 11.05 -11.69
CA PHE A 141 1.76 11.22 -12.85
C PHE A 141 1.39 12.68 -13.05
N SER A 142 1.26 13.10 -14.29
CA SER A 142 0.57 14.34 -14.61
C SER A 142 -0.92 14.24 -14.26
N PRO A 143 -1.61 15.36 -13.98
CA PRO A 143 -3.03 15.36 -13.63
C PRO A 143 -3.95 14.70 -14.66
N ASP A 144 -3.55 14.73 -15.94
CA ASP A 144 -4.27 14.07 -17.05
C ASP A 144 -3.89 12.60 -17.25
N GLY A 145 -2.94 12.07 -16.45
CA GLY A 145 -2.47 10.69 -16.51
C GLY A 145 -1.63 10.34 -17.74
N ASN A 146 -1.28 11.29 -18.60
CA ASN A 146 -0.62 11.03 -19.87
C ASN A 146 0.91 11.10 -19.81
N GLN A 147 1.47 11.56 -18.71
CA GLN A 147 2.90 11.74 -18.51
C GLN A 147 3.32 11.35 -17.10
N ILE A 148 4.59 11.00 -16.95
CA ILE A 148 5.22 10.76 -15.65
C ILE A 148 6.50 11.57 -15.60
N ALA A 149 6.65 12.42 -14.58
CA ALA A 149 7.90 13.08 -14.28
C ALA A 149 8.63 12.33 -13.17
N PHE A 150 9.95 12.21 -13.25
CA PHE A 150 10.78 11.64 -12.18
C PHE A 150 12.16 12.30 -12.13
N VAL A 151 12.90 12.04 -11.05
CA VAL A 151 14.28 12.50 -10.90
C VAL A 151 15.24 11.32 -11.04
N ARG A 152 16.32 11.52 -11.77
CA ARG A 152 17.48 10.63 -11.87
C ARG A 152 18.74 11.47 -12.00
N ASP A 153 19.78 11.15 -11.23
CA ASP A 153 21.09 11.83 -11.27
C ASP A 153 20.98 13.37 -11.16
N ASN A 154 20.12 13.85 -10.26
CA ASN A 154 19.80 15.26 -10.02
C ASN A 154 19.16 16.01 -11.21
N ASN A 155 18.69 15.30 -12.22
CA ASN A 155 17.98 15.87 -13.36
C ASN A 155 16.52 15.42 -13.39
N ILE A 156 15.66 16.24 -13.96
CA ILE A 156 14.24 15.91 -14.17
C ILE A 156 14.07 15.27 -15.55
N TYR A 157 13.37 14.15 -15.55
CA TYR A 157 12.98 13.42 -16.75
C TYR A 157 11.47 13.39 -16.88
N LEU A 158 11.01 13.37 -18.12
CA LEU A 158 9.60 13.25 -18.46
C LEU A 158 9.40 12.06 -19.38
N VAL A 159 8.47 11.18 -19.02
CA VAL A 159 8.01 10.09 -19.88
C VAL A 159 6.63 10.40 -20.39
N LYS A 160 6.46 10.45 -21.71
CA LYS A 160 5.16 10.56 -22.37
C LYS A 160 4.60 9.16 -22.61
N LEU A 161 3.45 8.87 -22.04
CA LEU A 161 2.81 7.55 -22.07
C LEU A 161 2.03 7.28 -23.35
N LEU A 162 1.73 8.34 -24.09
CA LEU A 162 1.15 8.26 -25.42
C LEU A 162 2.27 7.96 -26.43
N PHE A 163 2.06 7.00 -27.32
CA PHE A 163 3.00 6.65 -28.40
C PHE A 163 4.30 5.95 -27.95
N GLY A 164 4.25 5.11 -26.92
CA GLY A 164 5.34 4.19 -26.63
C GLY A 164 6.36 4.67 -25.60
N ASN A 165 5.91 5.31 -24.51
CA ASN A 165 6.74 5.62 -23.32
C ASN A 165 8.05 6.35 -23.66
N SER A 166 7.99 7.47 -24.38
CA SER A 166 9.17 8.22 -24.75
C SER A 166 9.72 9.04 -23.57
N GLU A 167 10.95 8.70 -23.13
CA GLU A 167 11.68 9.43 -22.10
C GLU A 167 12.44 10.62 -22.69
N SER A 168 12.40 11.76 -22.02
CA SER A 168 13.19 12.96 -22.35
C SER A 168 13.73 13.62 -21.08
N GLN A 169 14.97 14.08 -21.11
CA GLN A 169 15.53 14.92 -20.06
C GLN A 169 15.03 16.34 -20.20
N VAL A 170 14.63 16.96 -19.08
CA VAL A 170 14.09 18.33 -19.03
C VAL A 170 15.14 19.33 -18.54
N THR A 171 15.97 18.89 -17.57
CA THR A 171 17.03 19.74 -16.96
C THR A 171 18.38 19.12 -17.12
#